data_83155378dcc4bc64681755f00793a164
#
_entry.id   83155378dcc4bc64681755f00793a164
#
_cell.length_a   1.000
_cell.length_b   1.000
_cell.length_c   1.000
_cell.angle_alpha   90.00
_cell.angle_beta   90.00
_cell.angle_gamma   90.00
#
_symmetry.space_group_name_H-M   'P 1'
#
loop_
_entity.id
_entity.type
_entity.pdbx_description
1 polymer ?
#
loop_
_entity_poly.entity_id
_entity_poly.type
_entity_poly.pdbx_seq_one_letter_code
_entity_poly.pdbx_strand_id
1 'polypeptide(L)'
;MRLTDMADELYAAPACSALPGGVRVATARHDGVTVTRVEIAREGLERPRGRYVTLEVPRVSVLDERDSGVIEQAAAELRALLPPEGPVLVLGVGNRRVTADALGPRTVQKIFVTMGAGSRLPLPGIRPVAAVAPGVSGATGLSLQQLAGALVRELR
;
A
#
# COMPACT_ATOMS: atom_id res chain seq x y z
N MET A 1 12.15 1.58 -21.71
CA MET A 1 11.94 1.11 -20.32
C MET A 1 11.15 2.20 -19.60
N ARG A 2 9.90 1.97 -19.25
CA ARG A 2 9.11 2.92 -18.45
C ARG A 2 9.63 2.91 -17.01
N LEU A 3 10.07 4.06 -16.53
CA LEU A 3 10.53 4.24 -15.14
C LEU A 3 9.33 4.51 -14.23
N THR A 4 8.40 3.57 -14.12
CA THR A 4 7.29 3.67 -13.18
C THR A 4 7.36 2.54 -12.16
N ASP A 5 7.00 2.83 -10.93
CA ASP A 5 6.85 1.86 -9.85
C ASP A 5 5.39 1.44 -9.61
N MET A 6 4.47 2.00 -10.40
CA MET A 6 3.04 1.70 -10.31
C MET A 6 2.62 0.62 -11.31
N ALA A 7 1.90 -0.39 -10.81
CA ALA A 7 1.48 -1.53 -11.63
C ALA A 7 0.37 -1.15 -12.62
N ASP A 8 -0.49 -0.20 -12.28
CA ASP A 8 -1.54 0.30 -13.16
C ASP A 8 -0.99 1.06 -14.35
N GLU A 9 0.07 1.85 -14.18
CA GLU A 9 0.73 2.53 -15.29
C GLU A 9 1.37 1.54 -16.28
N LEU A 10 1.80 0.36 -15.81
CA LEU A 10 2.34 -0.69 -16.65
C LEU A 10 1.27 -1.48 -17.41
N TYR A 11 0.17 -1.81 -16.75
CA TYR A 11 -0.79 -2.79 -17.25
C TYR A 11 -2.18 -2.22 -17.56
N ALA A 12 -2.59 -1.10 -16.96
CA ALA A 12 -3.88 -0.46 -17.22
C ALA A 12 -3.83 0.71 -18.20
N ALA A 13 -2.62 1.13 -18.63
CA ALA A 13 -2.48 2.22 -19.58
C ALA A 13 -3.11 1.88 -20.95
N PRO A 14 -3.73 2.86 -21.64
CA PRO A 14 -4.36 2.64 -22.96
C PRO A 14 -3.42 2.07 -24.03
N ALA A 15 -2.12 2.21 -23.84
CA ALA A 15 -1.09 1.69 -24.75
C ALA A 15 -0.80 0.17 -24.57
N CYS A 16 -1.39 -0.48 -23.57
CA CYS A 16 -1.22 -1.91 -23.36
C CYS A 16 -2.23 -2.66 -24.25
N SER A 17 -1.84 -3.01 -25.47
CA SER A 17 -2.71 -3.67 -26.46
C SER A 17 -3.04 -5.13 -26.14
N ALA A 18 -2.27 -5.78 -25.25
CA ALA A 18 -2.55 -7.12 -24.74
C ALA A 18 -1.91 -7.30 -23.35
N LEU A 19 -2.70 -7.75 -22.40
CA LEU A 19 -2.18 -8.09 -21.07
C LEU A 19 -1.35 -9.38 -21.14
N PRO A 20 -0.19 -9.43 -20.49
CA PRO A 20 0.58 -10.67 -20.38
C PRO A 20 -0.26 -11.76 -19.70
N GLY A 21 -0.07 -13.03 -20.11
CA GLY A 21 -0.74 -14.13 -19.45
C GLY A 21 -0.48 -14.14 -17.94
N GLY A 22 -1.53 -14.27 -17.14
CA GLY A 22 -1.46 -14.22 -15.68
C GLY A 22 -1.58 -12.82 -15.07
N VAL A 23 -1.88 -11.80 -15.87
CA VAL A 23 -2.24 -10.46 -15.38
C VAL A 23 -3.72 -10.22 -15.59
N ARG A 24 -4.39 -9.74 -14.55
CA ARG A 24 -5.78 -9.26 -14.60
C ARG A 24 -5.82 -7.81 -14.17
N VAL A 25 -6.58 -7.00 -14.88
CA VAL A 25 -6.80 -5.59 -14.55
C VAL A 25 -8.29 -5.33 -14.47
N ALA A 26 -8.72 -4.66 -13.43
CA ALA A 26 -10.09 -4.21 -13.25
C ALA A 26 -10.08 -2.76 -12.77
N THR A 27 -10.80 -1.89 -13.46
CA THR A 27 -10.98 -0.49 -13.08
C THR A 27 -12.44 -0.23 -12.78
N ALA A 28 -12.71 0.41 -11.66
CA ALA A 28 -14.04 0.86 -11.26
C ALA A 28 -13.97 2.31 -10.79
N ARG A 29 -15.06 3.04 -11.00
CA ARG A 29 -15.21 4.42 -10.52
C ARG A 29 -16.40 4.50 -9.59
N HIS A 30 -16.18 5.05 -8.39
CA HIS A 30 -17.21 5.23 -7.38
C HIS A 30 -16.97 6.53 -6.63
N ASP A 31 -18.00 7.38 -6.51
CA ASP A 31 -17.95 8.65 -5.78
C ASP A 31 -16.74 9.55 -6.11
N GLY A 32 -16.37 9.62 -7.39
CA GLY A 32 -15.23 10.41 -7.84
C GLY A 32 -13.86 9.77 -7.63
N VAL A 33 -13.78 8.62 -6.99
CA VAL A 33 -12.57 7.80 -6.85
C VAL A 33 -12.49 6.80 -7.98
N THR A 34 -11.37 6.74 -8.67
CA THR A 34 -11.07 5.65 -9.61
C THR A 34 -10.20 4.62 -8.89
N VAL A 35 -10.66 3.38 -8.86
CA VAL A 35 -9.94 2.26 -8.25
C VAL A 35 -9.47 1.34 -9.35
N THR A 36 -8.17 1.21 -9.51
CA THR A 36 -7.56 0.25 -10.44
C THR A 36 -6.91 -0.89 -9.66
N ARG A 37 -7.35 -2.11 -9.91
CA ARG A 37 -6.82 -3.32 -9.31
C ARG A 37 -6.06 -4.11 -10.34
N VAL A 38 -4.81 -4.45 -10.05
CA VAL A 38 -3.96 -5.29 -10.88
C VAL A 38 -3.59 -6.54 -10.09
N GLU A 39 -3.91 -7.70 -10.63
CA GLU A 39 -3.53 -9.00 -10.05
C GLU A 39 -2.51 -9.67 -10.97
N ILE A 40 -1.36 -10.01 -10.40
CA ILE A 40 -0.27 -10.71 -11.08
C ILE A 40 -0.15 -12.10 -10.47
N ALA A 41 -0.51 -13.12 -11.23
CA ALA A 41 -0.57 -14.51 -10.76
C ALA A 41 0.73 -15.29 -10.97
N ARG A 42 1.66 -14.80 -11.80
CA ARG A 42 2.90 -15.51 -12.13
C ARG A 42 4.15 -14.66 -11.85
N GLU A 43 5.26 -15.33 -11.65
CA GLU A 43 6.60 -14.75 -11.57
C GLU A 43 7.15 -14.39 -12.97
N GLY A 44 8.24 -13.61 -13.00
CA GLY A 44 8.98 -13.28 -14.22
C GLY A 44 8.37 -12.15 -15.06
N LEU A 45 7.45 -11.38 -14.52
CA LEU A 45 6.95 -10.14 -15.09
C LEU A 45 7.69 -8.93 -14.52
N GLU A 46 7.47 -7.74 -15.09
CA GLU A 46 8.10 -6.49 -14.61
C GLU A 46 7.79 -6.20 -13.13
N ARG A 47 6.66 -6.71 -12.63
CA ARG A 47 6.28 -6.64 -11.22
C ARG A 47 6.18 -8.04 -10.63
N PRO A 48 6.53 -8.19 -9.35
CA PRO A 48 6.37 -9.45 -8.62
C PRO A 48 4.92 -9.92 -8.59
N ARG A 49 4.74 -11.22 -8.39
CA ARG A 49 3.42 -11.79 -8.11
C ARG A 49 2.79 -11.07 -6.92
N GLY A 50 1.53 -10.66 -7.05
CA GLY A 50 0.82 -9.95 -5.99
C GLY A 50 -0.46 -9.27 -6.46
N ARG A 51 -1.10 -8.60 -5.52
CA ARG A 51 -2.24 -7.73 -5.77
C ARG A 51 -1.82 -6.28 -5.55
N TYR A 52 -2.14 -5.43 -6.49
CA TYR A 52 -1.81 -4.01 -6.49
C TYR A 52 -3.11 -3.23 -6.64
N VAL A 53 -3.29 -2.21 -5.84
CA VAL A 53 -4.47 -1.35 -5.88
C VAL A 53 -4.02 0.10 -5.93
N THR A 54 -4.48 0.81 -6.94
CA THR A 54 -4.29 2.26 -7.08
C THR A 54 -5.63 2.95 -6.89
N LEU A 55 -5.66 3.96 -6.01
CA LEU A 55 -6.78 4.85 -5.83
C LEU A 55 -6.41 6.23 -6.36
N GLU A 56 -7.07 6.65 -7.43
CA GLU A 56 -6.94 8.00 -7.98
C GLU A 56 -8.01 8.89 -7.38
N VAL A 57 -7.57 9.92 -6.68
CA VAL A 57 -8.44 10.89 -6.01
C VAL A 57 -8.15 12.28 -6.57
N PRO A 58 -9.11 12.95 -7.22
CA PRO A 58 -8.85 14.18 -7.98
C PRO A 58 -8.29 15.34 -7.16
N ARG A 59 -8.52 15.36 -5.85
CA ARG A 59 -8.13 16.48 -4.97
C ARG A 59 -7.72 16.02 -3.57
N VAL A 60 -6.70 15.18 -3.47
CA VAL A 60 -6.16 14.70 -2.16
C VAL A 60 -5.80 15.85 -1.21
N SER A 61 -5.38 17.01 -1.74
CA SER A 61 -4.98 18.16 -0.93
C SER A 61 -6.16 18.90 -0.26
N VAL A 62 -7.39 18.55 -0.61
CA VAL A 62 -8.62 19.21 -0.13
C VAL A 62 -9.57 18.19 0.51
N LEU A 63 -9.11 16.95 0.78
CA LEU A 63 -9.90 15.96 1.50
C LEU A 63 -10.19 16.46 2.91
N ASP A 64 -11.45 16.59 3.22
CA ASP A 64 -11.96 16.92 4.54
C ASP A 64 -12.82 15.76 5.11
N GLU A 65 -13.45 15.98 6.26
CA GLU A 65 -14.32 14.99 6.88
C GLU A 65 -15.55 14.62 6.02
N ARG A 66 -15.84 15.38 4.96
CA ARG A 66 -16.97 15.13 4.04
C ARG A 66 -16.63 14.14 2.95
N ASP A 67 -15.35 13.83 2.77
CA ASP A 67 -14.87 12.84 1.79
C ASP A 67 -14.92 11.40 2.35
N SER A 68 -15.96 11.07 3.12
CA SER A 68 -16.15 9.76 3.74
C SER A 68 -16.07 8.62 2.72
N GLY A 69 -16.59 8.83 1.50
CA GLY A 69 -16.55 7.84 0.42
C GLY A 69 -15.12 7.45 0.03
N VAL A 70 -14.18 8.39 0.00
CA VAL A 70 -12.76 8.09 -0.28
C VAL A 70 -12.15 7.24 0.83
N ILE A 71 -12.43 7.59 2.09
CA ILE A 71 -11.92 6.89 3.26
C ILE A 71 -12.50 5.48 3.33
N GLU A 72 -13.81 5.33 3.10
CA GLU A 72 -14.49 4.05 3.09
C GLU A 72 -13.98 3.13 1.98
N GLN A 73 -13.79 3.68 0.77
CA GLN A 73 -13.23 2.92 -0.36
C GLN A 73 -11.79 2.48 -0.06
N ALA A 74 -10.94 3.37 0.46
CA ALA A 74 -9.58 3.02 0.84
C ALA A 74 -9.54 1.94 1.92
N ALA A 75 -10.42 2.04 2.92
CA ALA A 75 -10.54 1.04 3.98
C ALA A 75 -11.03 -0.31 3.44
N ALA A 76 -11.96 -0.32 2.49
CA ALA A 76 -12.46 -1.55 1.85
C ALA A 76 -11.35 -2.25 1.06
N GLU A 77 -10.57 -1.52 0.26
CA GLU A 77 -9.44 -2.08 -0.48
C GLU A 77 -8.34 -2.60 0.45
N LEU A 78 -8.01 -1.87 1.51
CA LEU A 78 -7.05 -2.34 2.51
C LEU A 78 -7.53 -3.64 3.18
N ARG A 79 -8.80 -3.73 3.57
CA ARG A 79 -9.34 -4.97 4.15
C ARG A 79 -9.23 -6.15 3.17
N ALA A 80 -9.50 -5.92 1.88
CA ALA A 80 -9.40 -6.95 0.86
C ALA A 80 -7.95 -7.41 0.59
N LEU A 81 -6.97 -6.56 0.82
CA LEU A 81 -5.54 -6.88 0.69
C LEU A 81 -4.99 -7.60 1.91
N LEU A 82 -5.53 -7.35 3.10
CA LEU A 82 -5.05 -7.94 4.34
C LEU A 82 -5.39 -9.43 4.41
N PRO A 83 -4.49 -10.28 4.93
CA PRO A 83 -4.82 -11.66 5.25
C PRO A 83 -5.89 -11.70 6.36
N PRO A 84 -6.72 -12.77 6.42
CA PRO A 84 -7.77 -12.86 7.44
C PRO A 84 -7.22 -12.86 8.86
N GLU A 85 -6.05 -13.45 9.07
CA GLU A 85 -5.41 -13.61 10.38
C GLU A 85 -3.91 -13.28 10.32
N GLY A 86 -3.29 -13.21 11.48
CA GLY A 86 -1.86 -13.01 11.64
C GLY A 86 -1.44 -11.54 11.81
N PRO A 87 -0.16 -11.29 12.07
CA PRO A 87 0.37 -9.96 12.28
C PRO A 87 0.37 -9.14 10.99
N VAL A 88 0.29 -7.81 11.13
CA VAL A 88 0.35 -6.86 10.04
C VAL A 88 1.53 -5.93 10.22
N LEU A 89 2.35 -5.80 9.20
CA LEU A 89 3.40 -4.79 9.11
C LEU A 89 2.96 -3.72 8.09
N VAL A 90 2.84 -2.48 8.55
CA VAL A 90 2.56 -1.33 7.70
C VAL A 90 3.84 -0.55 7.44
N LEU A 91 4.20 -0.41 6.17
CA LEU A 91 5.36 0.38 5.74
C LEU A 91 4.86 1.66 5.06
N GLY A 92 5.03 2.79 5.71
CA GLY A 92 4.71 4.11 5.16
C GLY A 92 5.86 4.65 4.33
N VAL A 93 5.85 4.35 3.05
CA VAL A 93 6.91 4.74 2.10
C VAL A 93 6.75 6.20 1.70
N GLY A 94 7.86 6.88 1.52
CA GLY A 94 7.91 8.25 1.05
C GLY A 94 8.89 9.12 1.84
N ASN A 95 9.01 10.38 1.43
CA ASN A 95 9.87 11.37 2.03
C ASN A 95 9.06 12.38 2.86
N ARG A 96 9.20 12.33 4.17
CA ARG A 96 8.49 13.24 5.09
C ARG A 96 8.77 14.72 4.85
N ARG A 97 9.92 15.04 4.26
CA ARG A 97 10.35 16.43 3.97
C ARG A 97 9.74 16.98 2.68
N VAL A 98 9.16 16.13 1.85
CA VAL A 98 8.53 16.49 0.58
C VAL A 98 7.02 16.33 0.73
N THR A 99 6.27 17.41 0.68
CA THR A 99 4.82 17.41 0.97
C THR A 99 4.06 16.42 0.09
N ALA A 100 4.35 16.38 -1.20
CA ALA A 100 3.70 15.47 -2.15
C ALA A 100 4.02 13.99 -1.89
N ASP A 101 5.11 13.69 -1.18
CA ASP A 101 5.59 12.32 -0.91
C ASP A 101 5.51 11.97 0.59
N ALA A 102 4.82 12.79 1.38
CA ALA A 102 4.77 12.61 2.83
C ALA A 102 3.59 11.77 3.33
N LEU A 103 2.68 11.32 2.46
CA LEU A 103 1.45 10.61 2.85
C LEU A 103 1.75 9.35 3.66
N GLY A 104 2.59 8.46 3.15
CA GLY A 104 2.95 7.21 3.83
C GLY A 104 3.55 7.44 5.23
N PRO A 105 4.62 8.25 5.38
CA PRO A 105 5.20 8.56 6.68
C PRO A 105 4.24 9.22 7.67
N ARG A 106 3.34 10.09 7.20
CA ARG A 106 2.32 10.72 8.05
C ARG A 106 1.23 9.75 8.48
N THR A 107 0.83 8.85 7.60
CA THR A 107 -0.16 7.80 7.90
C THR A 107 0.35 6.88 9.00
N VAL A 108 1.60 6.41 8.89
CA VAL A 108 2.22 5.54 9.90
C VAL A 108 2.18 6.16 11.30
N GLN A 109 2.37 7.47 11.43
CA GLN A 109 2.32 8.15 12.73
C GLN A 109 0.93 8.16 13.38
N LYS A 110 -0.12 7.88 12.62
CA LYS A 110 -1.51 7.84 13.10
C LYS A 110 -2.05 6.43 13.30
N ILE A 111 -1.26 5.41 12.94
CA ILE A 111 -1.66 4.01 13.11
C ILE A 111 -1.53 3.61 14.57
N PHE A 112 -2.57 2.98 15.09
CA PHE A 112 -2.55 2.37 16.41
C PHE A 112 -1.75 1.05 16.35
N VAL A 113 -0.50 1.09 16.81
CA VAL A 113 0.39 -0.08 16.89
C VAL A 113 0.06 -0.94 18.08
N THR A 114 -0.12 -2.25 17.86
CA THR A 114 -0.48 -3.23 18.88
C THR A 114 0.55 -4.35 19.03
N MET A 115 1.52 -4.44 18.11
CA MET A 115 2.62 -5.40 18.22
C MET A 115 3.50 -5.05 19.42
N GLY A 116 3.79 -6.04 20.27
CA GLY A 116 4.53 -5.81 21.53
C GLY A 116 3.69 -5.26 22.67
N ALA A 117 2.49 -4.77 22.44
CA ALA A 117 1.57 -4.34 23.49
C ALA A 117 0.85 -5.53 24.18
N GLY A 118 0.82 -6.68 23.50
CA GLY A 118 0.06 -7.87 23.93
C GLY A 118 0.44 -8.46 25.29
N SER A 119 1.64 -8.16 25.80
CA SER A 119 2.05 -8.54 27.17
C SER A 119 1.64 -7.51 28.24
N ARG A 120 1.36 -6.27 27.85
CA ARG A 120 1.03 -5.17 28.77
C ARG A 120 -0.43 -4.74 28.71
N LEU A 121 -1.10 -4.95 27.58
CA LEU A 121 -2.51 -4.62 27.35
C LEU A 121 -3.12 -5.73 26.49
N PRO A 122 -3.66 -6.80 27.08
CA PRO A 122 -4.38 -7.80 26.32
C PRO A 122 -5.64 -7.13 25.72
N LEU A 123 -5.60 -6.90 24.42
CA LEU A 123 -6.74 -6.40 23.65
C LEU A 123 -7.34 -7.59 22.89
N PRO A 124 -8.30 -8.31 23.47
CA PRO A 124 -8.87 -9.49 22.83
C PRO A 124 -9.53 -9.11 21.51
N GLY A 125 -9.24 -9.90 20.46
CA GLY A 125 -9.78 -9.67 19.13
C GLY A 125 -9.05 -8.62 18.29
N ILE A 126 -8.00 -7.96 18.82
CA ILE A 126 -7.16 -7.04 18.05
C ILE A 126 -5.90 -7.76 17.58
N ARG A 127 -5.69 -7.77 16.26
CA ARG A 127 -4.50 -8.37 15.65
C ARG A 127 -3.23 -7.56 15.95
N PRO A 128 -2.06 -8.19 16.01
CA PRO A 128 -0.80 -7.48 16.16
C PRO A 128 -0.51 -6.61 14.93
N VAL A 129 -0.28 -5.31 15.14
CA VAL A 129 0.07 -4.36 14.09
C VAL A 129 1.37 -3.66 14.46
N ALA A 130 2.33 -3.71 13.56
CA ALA A 130 3.53 -2.90 13.57
C ALA A 130 3.48 -1.87 12.44
N ALA A 131 4.06 -0.69 12.65
CA ALA A 131 4.08 0.36 11.64
C ALA A 131 5.44 1.05 11.64
N VAL A 132 6.02 1.23 10.45
CA VAL A 132 7.35 1.82 10.25
C VAL A 132 7.34 2.75 9.05
N ALA A 133 7.94 3.92 9.20
CA ALA A 133 8.28 4.80 8.09
C ALA A 133 9.79 4.67 7.80
N PRO A 134 10.19 3.83 6.83
CA PRO A 134 11.60 3.49 6.59
C PRO A 134 12.42 4.65 6.03
N GLY A 135 11.76 5.71 5.54
CA GLY A 135 12.40 6.82 4.86
C GLY A 135 12.73 6.47 3.40
N VAL A 136 13.66 7.23 2.83
CA VAL A 136 14.12 7.08 1.45
C VAL A 136 15.52 6.48 1.40
N SER A 137 15.82 5.73 0.35
CA SER A 137 17.12 5.05 0.17
C SER A 137 18.31 6.00 0.26
N GLY A 138 18.15 7.23 -0.22
CA GLY A 138 19.20 8.27 -0.13
C GLY A 138 19.54 8.70 1.30
N ALA A 139 18.65 8.49 2.27
CA ALA A 139 18.89 8.80 3.68
C ALA A 139 19.36 7.58 4.49
N THR A 140 18.98 6.38 4.09
CA THR A 140 19.25 5.13 4.83
C THR A 140 20.40 4.32 4.26
N GLY A 141 20.74 4.53 2.98
CA GLY A 141 21.70 3.69 2.24
C GLY A 141 21.16 2.29 1.91
N LEU A 142 19.92 1.98 2.28
CA LEU A 142 19.28 0.69 2.05
C LEU A 142 18.07 0.83 1.14
N SER A 143 17.82 -0.17 0.30
CA SER A 143 16.59 -0.21 -0.47
C SER A 143 15.40 -0.56 0.43
N LEU A 144 14.18 -0.12 0.03
CA LEU A 144 12.96 -0.50 0.74
C LEU A 144 12.79 -2.01 0.82
N GLN A 145 13.18 -2.74 -0.22
CA GLN A 145 13.09 -4.20 -0.27
C GLN A 145 14.00 -4.87 0.77
N GLN A 146 15.21 -4.36 0.97
CA GLN A 146 16.14 -4.85 1.99
C GLN A 146 15.59 -4.61 3.40
N LEU A 147 15.07 -3.40 3.66
CA LEU A 147 14.46 -3.05 4.94
C LEU A 147 13.21 -3.88 5.23
N ALA A 148 12.29 -3.95 4.27
CA ALA A 148 11.06 -4.73 4.40
C ALA A 148 11.37 -6.21 4.65
N GLY A 149 12.32 -6.80 3.90
CA GLY A 149 12.73 -8.18 4.06
C GLY A 149 13.35 -8.47 5.43
N ALA A 150 14.13 -7.54 5.98
CA ALA A 150 14.69 -7.67 7.33
C ALA A 150 13.59 -7.61 8.40
N LEU A 151 12.69 -6.64 8.31
CA LEU A 151 11.58 -6.48 9.26
C LEU A 151 10.62 -7.68 9.24
N VAL A 152 10.27 -8.19 8.07
CA VAL A 152 9.39 -9.39 7.95
C VAL A 152 10.05 -10.62 8.57
N ARG A 153 11.36 -10.79 8.47
CA ARG A 153 12.07 -11.90 9.11
C ARG A 153 12.07 -11.81 10.63
N GLU A 154 12.23 -10.58 11.15
CA GLU A 154 12.27 -10.32 12.60
C GLU A 154 10.87 -10.44 13.25
N LEU A 155 9.81 -10.21 12.50
CA LEU A 155 8.43 -10.22 12.99
C LEU A 155 7.74 -11.60 12.87
N ARG A 156 8.43 -12.61 12.36
CA ARG A 156 7.96 -14.01 12.27
C ARG A 156 8.28 -14.78 13.54
#